data_61d85d9419aa485a7959298e83e9ecbc
#
_entry.id   61d85d9419aa485a7959298e83e9ecbc
#
_cell.length_a   1.000
_cell.length_b   1.000
_cell.length_c   1.000
_cell.angle_alpha   90.00
_cell.angle_beta   90.00
_cell.angle_gamma   90.00
#
_symmetry.space_group_name_H-M   'P 1'
#
loop_
_entity.id
_entity.type
_entity.pdbx_description
1 polymer ?
#
loop_
_entity_poly.entity_id
_entity_poly.type
_entity_poly.pdbx_seq_one_letter_code
_entity_poly.pdbx_strand_id
1 'polypeptide(L)'
;MKQYDVVALGELLIDFTQNGLSPQGNPLFEANPGGAPCNVLAMLTGLGDRTAFIGKVGNDGFGHQLKQALAEVGIGTEGLCMDDAVHTTLAIVQTKADGDRDFSFYRKPGADMMLTEKEVRPELLSDCRIFHFGSLSMTDEGVRAATKHAIQVAKEAGALISFDPNLRPPLWDSLDAAKEQIAYGMKQCQILKISDDEITWFTGETDYEKAARRLQSEYDIPLVFVSLGSKGSQAYCGETAVTVEPFLQEGTIETTGAGDTFMGCMLHQILKQGTLDLAKEDLREMLVFANAAASLITTKKGALRVMPKPEEIKALIAERR
;
A
#
# COMPACT_ATOMS: atom_id res chain seq x y z
N MET A 1 -18.79 18.41 3.28
CA MET A 1 -18.26 17.03 3.36
C MET A 1 -17.05 16.97 2.43
N LYS A 2 -15.95 16.34 2.83
CA LYS A 2 -14.80 16.12 1.96
C LYS A 2 -15.22 15.29 0.72
N GLN A 3 -14.66 15.59 -0.47
CA GLN A 3 -14.98 14.91 -1.72
C GLN A 3 -14.42 13.48 -1.73
N TYR A 4 -13.21 13.28 -1.18
CA TYR A 4 -12.56 11.99 -1.10
C TYR A 4 -12.42 11.52 0.35
N ASP A 5 -12.57 10.23 0.56
CA ASP A 5 -12.31 9.60 1.84
C ASP A 5 -10.81 9.31 1.97
N VAL A 6 -10.17 8.80 0.90
CA VAL A 6 -8.72 8.59 0.85
C VAL A 6 -8.14 9.06 -0.48
N VAL A 7 -7.06 9.83 -0.42
CA VAL A 7 -6.18 10.12 -1.56
C VAL A 7 -4.84 9.46 -1.30
N ALA A 8 -4.28 8.77 -2.29
CA ALA A 8 -2.95 8.18 -2.17
C ALA A 8 -2.00 8.71 -3.23
N LEU A 9 -0.71 8.83 -2.87
CA LEU A 9 0.37 9.19 -3.78
C LEU A 9 1.44 8.10 -3.79
N GLY A 10 1.91 7.76 -4.97
CA GLY A 10 3.04 6.85 -5.13
C GLY A 10 3.19 6.28 -6.52
N GLU A 11 3.71 5.05 -6.59
CA GLU A 11 3.91 4.33 -7.84
C GLU A 11 2.63 3.69 -8.36
N LEU A 12 2.53 3.68 -9.68
CA LEU A 12 1.60 2.88 -10.47
C LEU A 12 2.40 2.27 -11.61
N LEU A 13 2.39 0.95 -11.73
CA LEU A 13 3.29 0.20 -12.60
C LEU A 13 2.64 -1.07 -13.15
N ILE A 14 3.32 -1.74 -14.07
CA ILE A 14 2.94 -3.08 -14.52
C ILE A 14 3.82 -4.12 -13.84
N ASP A 15 3.18 -5.06 -13.15
CA ASP A 15 3.80 -6.29 -12.66
C ASP A 15 3.64 -7.39 -13.72
N PHE A 16 4.74 -7.77 -14.38
CA PHE A 16 4.78 -8.92 -15.26
C PHE A 16 4.99 -10.19 -14.45
N THR A 17 3.94 -10.97 -14.29
CA THR A 17 4.00 -12.28 -13.60
C THR A 17 4.03 -13.42 -14.62
N GLN A 18 4.92 -14.39 -14.42
CA GLN A 18 5.03 -15.54 -15.33
C GLN A 18 3.74 -16.37 -15.31
N ASN A 19 3.17 -16.64 -16.47
CA ASN A 19 1.94 -17.39 -16.66
C ASN A 19 2.09 -18.49 -17.69
N GLY A 20 2.95 -19.49 -17.40
CA GLY A 20 3.20 -20.65 -18.25
C GLY A 20 4.23 -20.42 -19.35
N LEU A 21 4.18 -21.31 -20.36
CA LEU A 21 5.05 -21.30 -21.53
C LEU A 21 4.24 -21.26 -22.82
N SER A 22 4.78 -20.60 -23.85
CA SER A 22 4.23 -20.67 -25.20
C SER A 22 4.47 -22.05 -25.83
N PRO A 23 3.79 -22.39 -26.96
CA PRO A 23 4.06 -23.62 -27.70
C PRO A 23 5.53 -23.79 -28.15
N GLN A 24 6.29 -22.67 -28.24
CA GLN A 24 7.72 -22.69 -28.58
C GLN A 24 8.63 -22.80 -27.35
N GLY A 25 8.08 -22.93 -26.13
CA GLY A 25 8.83 -23.01 -24.88
C GLY A 25 9.27 -21.66 -24.29
N ASN A 26 8.81 -20.52 -24.84
CA ASN A 26 9.12 -19.22 -24.30
C ASN A 26 8.23 -18.90 -23.09
N PRO A 27 8.76 -18.23 -22.02
CA PRO A 27 7.94 -17.76 -20.90
C PRO A 27 6.85 -16.81 -21.37
N LEU A 28 5.63 -17.01 -20.91
CA LEU A 28 4.51 -16.08 -21.05
C LEU A 28 4.39 -15.25 -19.80
N PHE A 29 4.12 -13.97 -19.95
CA PHE A 29 3.92 -13.04 -18.84
C PHE A 29 2.57 -12.36 -18.94
N GLU A 30 1.89 -12.27 -17.83
CA GLU A 30 0.67 -11.51 -17.67
C GLU A 30 1.01 -10.12 -17.14
N ALA A 31 0.53 -9.07 -17.82
CA ALA A 31 0.76 -7.68 -17.47
C ALA A 31 -0.31 -7.22 -16.45
N ASN A 32 -0.01 -7.32 -15.17
CA ASN A 32 -0.93 -6.97 -14.10
C ASN A 32 -0.74 -5.51 -13.68
N PRO A 33 -1.81 -4.69 -13.63
CA PRO A 33 -1.77 -3.38 -12.97
C PRO A 33 -1.42 -3.54 -11.50
N GLY A 34 -0.43 -2.79 -11.03
CA GLY A 34 0.07 -2.85 -9.66
C GLY A 34 0.58 -1.50 -9.16
N GLY A 35 1.09 -1.51 -7.94
CA GLY A 35 1.52 -0.33 -7.19
C GLY A 35 0.81 -0.31 -5.84
N ALA A 36 1.59 -0.33 -4.76
CA ALA A 36 1.03 -0.49 -3.41
C ALA A 36 -0.04 0.57 -3.07
N PRO A 37 0.16 1.87 -3.34
CA PRO A 37 -0.87 2.87 -3.04
C PRO A 37 -2.17 2.63 -3.82
N CYS A 38 -2.08 2.18 -5.08
CA CYS A 38 -3.25 1.88 -5.89
C CYS A 38 -3.98 0.62 -5.43
N ASN A 39 -3.26 -0.38 -4.93
CA ASN A 39 -3.86 -1.57 -4.33
C ASN A 39 -4.64 -1.21 -3.05
N VAL A 40 -4.08 -0.34 -2.20
CA VAL A 40 -4.79 0.19 -1.02
C VAL A 40 -6.08 0.90 -1.44
N LEU A 41 -6.02 1.78 -2.46
CA LEU A 41 -7.18 2.48 -2.98
C LEU A 41 -8.21 1.54 -3.59
N ALA A 42 -7.78 0.50 -4.31
CA ALA A 42 -8.67 -0.49 -4.91
C ALA A 42 -9.50 -1.24 -3.83
N MET A 43 -8.85 -1.62 -2.72
CA MET A 43 -9.56 -2.22 -1.59
C MET A 43 -10.58 -1.26 -0.97
N LEU A 44 -10.18 -0.01 -0.72
CA LEU A 44 -11.07 1.03 -0.20
C LEU A 44 -12.28 1.29 -1.11
N THR A 45 -12.04 1.42 -2.42
CA THR A 45 -13.10 1.62 -3.41
C THR A 45 -14.05 0.42 -3.43
N GLY A 46 -13.52 -0.81 -3.35
CA GLY A 46 -14.32 -2.03 -3.23
C GLY A 46 -15.18 -2.10 -1.96
N LEU A 47 -14.77 -1.41 -0.90
CA LEU A 47 -15.52 -1.26 0.35
C LEU A 47 -16.51 -0.07 0.33
N GLY A 48 -16.52 0.71 -0.75
CA GLY A 48 -17.46 1.82 -0.98
C GLY A 48 -16.93 3.21 -0.61
N ASP A 49 -15.64 3.35 -0.30
CA ASP A 49 -15.01 4.64 -0.04
C ASP A 49 -14.68 5.36 -1.35
N ARG A 50 -14.69 6.70 -1.32
CA ARG A 50 -14.35 7.55 -2.46
C ARG A 50 -12.85 7.81 -2.45
N THR A 51 -12.17 7.39 -3.52
CA THR A 51 -10.71 7.41 -3.59
C THR A 51 -10.20 8.14 -4.81
N ALA A 52 -9.00 8.72 -4.73
CA ALA A 52 -8.27 9.26 -5.87
C ALA A 52 -6.76 8.99 -5.76
N PHE A 53 -6.11 8.89 -6.90
CA PHE A 53 -4.68 8.61 -7.00
C PHE A 53 -3.90 9.81 -7.53
N ILE A 54 -2.75 10.09 -6.93
CA ILE A 54 -1.76 11.05 -7.40
C ILE A 54 -0.49 10.28 -7.77
N GLY A 55 -0.04 10.43 -9.00
CA GLY A 55 1.17 9.77 -9.48
C GLY A 55 1.44 10.06 -10.95
N LYS A 56 2.42 9.36 -11.52
CA LYS A 56 2.81 9.56 -12.91
C LYS A 56 3.15 8.25 -13.59
N VAL A 57 2.70 8.09 -14.82
CA VAL A 57 3.01 6.97 -15.72
C VAL A 57 3.47 7.48 -17.07
N GLY A 58 4.09 6.65 -17.86
CA GLY A 58 4.48 7.04 -19.25
C GLY A 58 3.26 7.26 -20.14
N ASN A 59 3.38 8.18 -21.08
CA ASN A 59 2.42 8.32 -22.17
C ASN A 59 2.65 7.24 -23.23
N ASP A 60 2.47 5.97 -22.80
CA ASP A 60 2.69 4.75 -23.57
C ASP A 60 1.52 3.77 -23.39
N GLY A 61 1.59 2.62 -24.08
CA GLY A 61 0.53 1.63 -24.03
C GLY A 61 0.23 1.12 -22.62
N PHE A 62 1.25 0.97 -21.77
CA PHE A 62 1.08 0.53 -20.38
C PHE A 62 0.52 1.64 -19.48
N GLY A 63 0.95 2.89 -19.67
CA GLY A 63 0.39 4.02 -18.93
C GLY A 63 -1.11 4.21 -19.21
N HIS A 64 -1.53 4.08 -20.47
CA HIS A 64 -2.95 4.11 -20.84
C HIS A 64 -3.73 2.93 -20.24
N GLN A 65 -3.15 1.71 -20.27
CA GLN A 65 -3.75 0.53 -19.64
C GLN A 65 -3.93 0.74 -18.13
N LEU A 66 -2.94 1.30 -17.44
CA LEU A 66 -2.99 1.60 -16.02
C LEU A 66 -4.06 2.64 -15.68
N LYS A 67 -4.11 3.73 -16.44
CA LYS A 67 -5.15 4.76 -16.26
C LYS A 67 -6.57 4.18 -16.44
N GLN A 68 -6.74 3.33 -17.45
CA GLN A 68 -8.01 2.64 -17.67
C GLN A 68 -8.34 1.70 -16.51
N ALA A 69 -7.35 0.94 -15.99
CA ALA A 69 -7.54 0.02 -14.88
C ALA A 69 -8.00 0.73 -13.60
N LEU A 70 -7.43 1.90 -13.27
CA LEU A 70 -7.89 2.72 -12.15
C LEU A 70 -9.34 3.16 -12.34
N ALA A 71 -9.69 3.65 -13.53
CA ALA A 71 -11.05 4.10 -13.82
C ALA A 71 -12.08 2.95 -13.74
N GLU A 72 -11.72 1.75 -14.23
CA GLU A 72 -12.58 0.55 -14.17
C GLU A 72 -12.91 0.11 -12.75
N VAL A 73 -11.97 0.26 -11.81
CA VAL A 73 -12.22 -0.05 -10.40
C VAL A 73 -12.81 1.12 -9.61
N GLY A 74 -12.97 2.29 -10.24
CA GLY A 74 -13.63 3.47 -9.65
C GLY A 74 -12.71 4.38 -8.85
N ILE A 75 -11.38 4.29 -9.03
CA ILE A 75 -10.41 5.21 -8.43
C ILE A 75 -10.34 6.49 -9.28
N GLY A 76 -10.46 7.67 -8.65
CA GLY A 76 -10.30 8.96 -9.32
C GLY A 76 -8.89 9.11 -9.92
N THR A 77 -8.83 9.53 -11.18
CA THR A 77 -7.57 9.63 -11.96
C THR A 77 -7.15 11.08 -12.26
N GLU A 78 -7.79 12.05 -11.62
CA GLU A 78 -7.56 13.48 -11.85
C GLU A 78 -6.14 13.92 -11.47
N GLY A 79 -5.51 13.19 -10.53
CA GLY A 79 -4.13 13.37 -10.10
C GLY A 79 -3.10 12.54 -10.85
N LEU A 80 -3.52 11.71 -11.82
CA LEU A 80 -2.60 10.89 -12.61
C LEU A 80 -2.05 11.68 -13.79
N CYS A 81 -0.74 11.90 -13.81
CA CYS A 81 -0.02 12.56 -14.90
C CYS A 81 0.52 11.54 -15.90
N MET A 82 0.69 11.99 -17.16
CA MET A 82 1.32 11.20 -18.23
C MET A 82 2.66 11.86 -18.61
N ASP A 83 3.73 11.08 -18.70
CA ASP A 83 5.07 11.55 -19.10
C ASP A 83 5.36 11.21 -20.55
N ASP A 84 5.69 12.21 -21.37
CA ASP A 84 5.99 12.02 -22.80
C ASP A 84 7.42 11.53 -23.07
N ALA A 85 8.31 11.62 -22.09
CA ALA A 85 9.74 11.34 -22.24
C ALA A 85 10.18 10.05 -21.55
N VAL A 86 9.53 9.69 -20.43
CA VAL A 86 9.93 8.55 -19.61
C VAL A 86 8.82 7.49 -19.59
N HIS A 87 9.21 6.25 -19.84
CA HIS A 87 8.26 5.13 -19.92
C HIS A 87 7.68 4.72 -18.55
N THR A 88 6.53 4.09 -18.63
CA THR A 88 5.88 3.44 -17.48
C THR A 88 6.83 2.45 -16.82
N THR A 89 6.92 2.48 -15.50
CA THR A 89 7.69 1.53 -14.71
C THR A 89 7.17 0.11 -14.87
N LEU A 90 8.08 -0.84 -15.04
CA LEU A 90 7.77 -2.27 -15.11
C LEU A 90 8.51 -3.02 -14.01
N ALA A 91 7.83 -4.00 -13.41
CA ALA A 91 8.44 -5.01 -12.55
C ALA A 91 8.23 -6.39 -13.18
N ILE A 92 9.30 -7.18 -13.31
CA ILE A 92 9.21 -8.55 -13.78
C ILE A 92 9.38 -9.48 -12.59
N VAL A 93 8.38 -10.28 -12.33
CA VAL A 93 8.34 -11.26 -11.24
C VAL A 93 8.60 -12.64 -11.82
N GLN A 94 9.75 -13.21 -11.48
CA GLN A 94 10.13 -14.56 -11.87
C GLN A 94 10.09 -15.48 -10.65
N THR A 95 9.44 -16.64 -10.78
CA THR A 95 9.47 -17.67 -9.74
C THR A 95 10.70 -18.53 -9.95
N LYS A 96 11.59 -18.61 -8.97
CA LYS A 96 12.76 -19.49 -8.97
C LYS A 96 12.36 -20.96 -8.83
N ALA A 97 13.27 -21.88 -9.12
CA ALA A 97 13.05 -23.32 -9.02
C ALA A 97 12.70 -23.80 -7.60
N ASP A 98 13.10 -23.06 -6.58
CA ASP A 98 12.80 -23.31 -5.17
C ASP A 98 11.46 -22.68 -4.69
N GLY A 99 10.74 -22.00 -5.62
CA GLY A 99 9.47 -21.31 -5.34
C GLY A 99 9.62 -19.88 -4.83
N ASP A 100 10.86 -19.41 -4.59
CA ASP A 100 11.14 -18.01 -4.24
C ASP A 100 10.95 -17.10 -5.45
N ARG A 101 10.74 -15.81 -5.21
CA ARG A 101 10.49 -14.80 -6.24
C ARG A 101 11.70 -13.89 -6.41
N ASP A 102 12.03 -13.64 -7.66
CA ASP A 102 13.00 -12.63 -8.05
C ASP A 102 12.30 -11.47 -8.76
N PHE A 103 12.65 -10.25 -8.36
CA PHE A 103 12.06 -9.03 -8.90
C PHE A 103 13.11 -8.24 -9.68
N SER A 104 12.83 -8.01 -10.96
CA SER A 104 13.63 -7.13 -11.80
C SER A 104 12.83 -5.87 -12.13
N PHE A 105 13.31 -4.72 -11.64
CA PHE A 105 12.64 -3.44 -11.87
C PHE A 105 13.25 -2.68 -13.04
N TYR A 106 12.42 -2.26 -13.97
CA TYR A 106 12.75 -1.34 -15.05
C TYR A 106 12.26 0.05 -14.67
N ARG A 107 13.07 0.72 -13.79
CA ARG A 107 12.76 2.00 -13.12
C ARG A 107 14.03 2.86 -12.98
N LYS A 108 14.77 3.08 -14.10
CA LYS A 108 16.01 3.90 -14.08
C LYS A 108 16.09 4.83 -15.31
N PRO A 109 15.31 5.95 -15.33
CA PRO A 109 14.15 6.24 -14.49
C PRO A 109 12.89 5.52 -14.97
N GLY A 110 11.90 5.39 -14.08
CA GLY A 110 10.52 5.13 -14.42
C GLY A 110 9.69 6.41 -14.33
N ALA A 111 8.59 6.50 -15.05
CA ALA A 111 7.77 7.71 -15.08
C ALA A 111 7.24 8.12 -13.70
N ASP A 112 6.99 7.17 -12.80
CA ASP A 112 6.57 7.43 -11.41
C ASP A 112 7.61 8.26 -10.62
N MET A 113 8.90 8.17 -10.96
CA MET A 113 9.96 8.98 -10.35
C MET A 113 9.96 10.44 -10.83
N MET A 114 9.30 10.72 -11.95
CA MET A 114 9.29 12.02 -12.62
C MET A 114 8.14 12.93 -12.15
N LEU A 115 7.35 12.52 -11.16
CA LEU A 115 6.32 13.38 -10.58
C LEU A 115 6.98 14.59 -9.88
N THR A 116 6.50 15.78 -10.19
CA THR A 116 7.00 17.04 -9.63
C THR A 116 5.98 17.69 -8.69
N GLU A 117 6.45 18.59 -7.83
CA GLU A 117 5.58 19.37 -6.93
C GLU A 117 4.48 20.14 -7.69
N LYS A 118 4.78 20.65 -8.90
CA LYS A 118 3.84 21.42 -9.73
C LYS A 118 2.70 20.57 -10.28
N GLU A 119 2.88 19.26 -10.36
CA GLU A 119 1.90 18.29 -10.86
C GLU A 119 1.01 17.75 -9.74
N VAL A 120 1.42 17.92 -8.49
CA VAL A 120 0.57 17.62 -7.34
C VAL A 120 -0.60 18.59 -7.31
N ARG A 121 -1.82 18.05 -7.31
CA ARG A 121 -3.05 18.85 -7.27
C ARG A 121 -3.48 19.12 -5.82
N PRO A 122 -3.31 20.34 -5.30
CA PRO A 122 -3.67 20.65 -3.92
C PRO A 122 -5.15 20.44 -3.61
N GLU A 123 -6.04 20.57 -4.62
CA GLU A 123 -7.49 20.42 -4.46
C GLU A 123 -7.87 19.00 -4.01
N LEU A 124 -7.17 17.97 -4.51
CA LEU A 124 -7.42 16.59 -4.11
C LEU A 124 -7.03 16.37 -2.63
N LEU A 125 -5.92 16.97 -2.21
CA LEU A 125 -5.37 16.81 -0.86
C LEU A 125 -6.15 17.63 0.18
N SER A 126 -6.58 18.84 -0.18
CA SER A 126 -7.39 19.68 0.70
C SER A 126 -8.81 19.16 0.89
N ASP A 127 -9.29 18.30 0.00
CA ASP A 127 -10.64 17.73 0.05
C ASP A 127 -10.65 16.20 0.30
N CYS A 128 -9.62 15.67 1.00
CA CYS A 128 -9.57 14.29 1.48
C CYS A 128 -9.58 14.19 3.01
N ARG A 129 -10.05 13.06 3.54
CA ARG A 129 -10.03 12.75 4.98
C ARG A 129 -8.71 12.12 5.41
N ILE A 130 -8.16 11.24 4.58
CA ILE A 130 -6.87 10.57 4.80
C ILE A 130 -6.02 10.73 3.54
N PHE A 131 -4.74 11.08 3.74
CA PHE A 131 -3.71 11.01 2.71
C PHE A 131 -2.79 9.83 2.99
N HIS A 132 -2.64 8.92 2.03
CA HIS A 132 -1.83 7.71 2.15
C HIS A 132 -0.63 7.74 1.19
N PHE A 133 0.54 7.28 1.64
CA PHE A 133 1.72 7.13 0.81
C PHE A 133 2.64 6.00 1.30
N GLY A 134 3.53 5.55 0.42
CA GLY A 134 4.57 4.58 0.72
C GLY A 134 5.98 5.14 0.56
N SER A 135 7.01 4.32 0.79
CA SER A 135 8.39 4.78 0.69
C SER A 135 8.93 4.83 -0.74
N LEU A 136 8.29 4.19 -1.72
CA LEU A 136 8.78 4.18 -3.11
C LEU A 136 8.75 5.57 -3.76
N SER A 137 7.80 6.42 -3.39
CA SER A 137 7.78 7.83 -3.81
C SER A 137 8.80 8.72 -3.09
N MET A 138 9.65 8.12 -2.25
CA MET A 138 10.73 8.81 -1.53
C MET A 138 12.13 8.40 -2.03
N THR A 139 12.22 7.52 -3.03
CA THR A 139 13.50 6.97 -3.52
C THR A 139 14.35 7.97 -4.30
N ASP A 140 13.73 8.87 -5.06
CA ASP A 140 14.40 9.88 -5.90
C ASP A 140 14.06 11.31 -5.43
N GLU A 141 14.98 12.25 -5.68
CA GLU A 141 14.84 13.63 -5.19
C GLU A 141 13.58 14.33 -5.71
N GLY A 142 13.27 14.15 -7.01
CA GLY A 142 12.13 14.82 -7.65
C GLY A 142 10.80 14.38 -7.06
N VAL A 143 10.52 13.09 -7.10
CA VAL A 143 9.27 12.52 -6.56
C VAL A 143 9.20 12.64 -5.04
N ARG A 144 10.33 12.63 -4.35
CA ARG A 144 10.43 12.89 -2.90
C ARG A 144 9.96 14.31 -2.56
N ALA A 145 10.40 15.30 -3.33
CA ALA A 145 9.95 16.69 -3.14
C ALA A 145 8.43 16.78 -3.35
N ALA A 146 7.89 16.20 -4.42
CA ALA A 146 6.46 16.14 -4.68
C ALA A 146 5.69 15.45 -3.54
N THR A 147 6.20 14.34 -3.01
CA THR A 147 5.58 13.62 -1.88
C THR A 147 5.59 14.46 -0.61
N LYS A 148 6.71 15.13 -0.29
CA LYS A 148 6.81 16.02 0.88
C LYS A 148 5.85 17.21 0.76
N HIS A 149 5.73 17.79 -0.43
CA HIS A 149 4.75 18.85 -0.70
C HIS A 149 3.32 18.35 -0.49
N ALA A 150 2.97 17.18 -1.01
CA ALA A 150 1.65 16.58 -0.84
C ALA A 150 1.30 16.33 0.63
N ILE A 151 2.24 15.80 1.42
CA ILE A 151 2.08 15.61 2.87
C ILE A 151 1.77 16.93 3.56
N GLN A 152 2.52 17.99 3.24
CA GLN A 152 2.31 19.30 3.85
C GLN A 152 0.93 19.86 3.55
N VAL A 153 0.51 19.86 2.28
CA VAL A 153 -0.83 20.33 1.86
C VAL A 153 -1.94 19.54 2.55
N ALA A 154 -1.83 18.21 2.62
CA ALA A 154 -2.82 17.37 3.29
C ALA A 154 -2.91 17.68 4.80
N LYS A 155 -1.77 17.86 5.49
CA LYS A 155 -1.72 18.22 6.92
C LYS A 155 -2.32 19.59 7.19
N GLU A 156 -2.00 20.58 6.38
CA GLU A 156 -2.56 21.95 6.49
C GLU A 156 -4.08 21.96 6.31
N ALA A 157 -4.61 21.04 5.50
CA ALA A 157 -6.05 20.83 5.30
C ALA A 157 -6.71 19.95 6.38
N GLY A 158 -5.95 19.46 7.36
CA GLY A 158 -6.44 18.65 8.47
C GLY A 158 -6.73 17.19 8.09
N ALA A 159 -6.15 16.67 7.02
CA ALA A 159 -6.23 15.26 6.70
C ALA A 159 -5.32 14.43 7.64
N LEU A 160 -5.75 13.23 7.98
CA LEU A 160 -4.89 12.24 8.63
C LEU A 160 -3.86 11.73 7.63
N ILE A 161 -2.63 11.55 8.07
CA ILE A 161 -1.55 10.99 7.25
C ILE A 161 -1.37 9.51 7.58
N SER A 162 -1.44 8.67 6.56
CA SER A 162 -1.25 7.23 6.64
C SER A 162 0.02 6.83 5.88
N PHE A 163 0.85 6.01 6.49
CA PHE A 163 2.11 5.59 5.92
C PHE A 163 2.29 4.07 6.00
N ASP A 164 2.72 3.47 4.89
CA ASP A 164 3.20 2.09 4.81
C ASP A 164 4.59 2.13 4.15
N PRO A 165 5.69 1.84 4.85
CA PRO A 165 7.03 1.84 4.26
C PRO A 165 7.11 1.02 2.99
N ASN A 166 6.56 -0.18 2.99
CA ASN A 166 6.55 -1.10 1.87
C ASN A 166 7.92 -1.16 1.17
N LEU A 167 8.96 -1.37 1.98
CA LEU A 167 10.36 -1.27 1.60
C LEU A 167 10.71 -2.24 0.47
N ARG A 168 11.36 -1.72 -0.55
CA ARG A 168 11.94 -2.50 -1.65
C ARG A 168 13.45 -2.18 -1.74
N PRO A 169 14.31 -2.92 -1.01
CA PRO A 169 15.74 -2.63 -0.93
C PRO A 169 16.43 -2.39 -2.28
N PRO A 170 16.13 -3.16 -3.37
CA PRO A 170 16.78 -2.96 -4.66
C PRO A 170 16.50 -1.63 -5.35
N LEU A 171 15.49 -0.87 -4.88
CA LEU A 171 15.10 0.43 -5.46
C LEU A 171 15.75 1.63 -4.76
N TRP A 172 16.58 1.39 -3.74
CA TRP A 172 17.27 2.42 -2.98
C TRP A 172 18.76 2.44 -3.30
N ASP A 173 19.37 3.62 -3.27
CA ASP A 173 20.82 3.77 -3.41
C ASP A 173 21.57 3.12 -2.24
N SER A 174 20.97 3.16 -1.04
CA SER A 174 21.46 2.45 0.15
C SER A 174 20.33 2.24 1.15
N LEU A 175 20.52 1.26 2.05
CA LEU A 175 19.57 1.03 3.17
C LEU A 175 19.59 2.19 4.17
N ASP A 176 20.67 2.93 4.30
CA ASP A 176 20.76 4.13 5.15
C ASP A 176 19.87 5.25 4.57
N ALA A 177 19.91 5.46 3.25
CA ALA A 177 19.01 6.41 2.57
C ALA A 177 17.55 6.00 2.73
N ALA A 178 17.24 4.70 2.60
CA ALA A 178 15.91 4.17 2.86
C ALA A 178 15.45 4.46 4.30
N LYS A 179 16.32 4.18 5.26
CA LYS A 179 16.04 4.39 6.70
C LYS A 179 15.76 5.85 7.04
N GLU A 180 16.51 6.77 6.46
CA GLU A 180 16.30 8.22 6.63
C GLU A 180 14.92 8.66 6.12
N GLN A 181 14.55 8.24 4.91
CA GLN A 181 13.27 8.64 4.32
C GLN A 181 12.08 7.93 4.96
N ILE A 182 12.22 6.69 5.41
CA ILE A 182 11.21 5.99 6.20
C ILE A 182 11.02 6.67 7.56
N ALA A 183 12.10 7.07 8.24
CA ALA A 183 12.04 7.87 9.46
C ALA A 183 11.30 9.21 9.24
N TYR A 184 11.54 9.86 8.09
CA TYR A 184 10.78 11.06 7.73
C TYR A 184 9.28 10.75 7.59
N GLY A 185 8.91 9.67 6.88
CA GLY A 185 7.51 9.25 6.73
C GLY A 185 6.83 8.98 8.07
N MET A 186 7.51 8.27 8.97
CA MET A 186 7.02 8.00 10.33
C MET A 186 6.77 9.28 11.14
N LYS A 187 7.63 10.31 11.01
CA LYS A 187 7.41 11.63 11.66
C LYS A 187 6.20 12.39 11.15
N GLN A 188 5.69 12.03 9.99
CA GLN A 188 4.55 12.72 9.39
C GLN A 188 3.22 12.04 9.68
N CYS A 189 3.21 10.74 9.93
CA CYS A 189 1.98 9.95 9.94
C CYS A 189 1.34 9.85 11.34
N GLN A 190 0.02 9.65 11.35
CA GLN A 190 -0.78 9.28 12.51
C GLN A 190 -1.16 7.80 12.45
N ILE A 191 -1.10 7.21 11.27
CA ILE A 191 -1.46 5.80 11.02
C ILE A 191 -0.28 5.15 10.31
N LEU A 192 0.40 4.23 11.00
CA LEU A 192 1.50 3.45 10.45
C LEU A 192 1.07 1.99 10.29
N LYS A 193 1.27 1.42 9.11
CA LYS A 193 1.35 -0.03 8.95
C LYS A 193 2.78 -0.39 8.58
N ILE A 194 3.31 -1.43 9.17
CA ILE A 194 4.66 -1.93 8.94
C ILE A 194 4.67 -3.45 9.03
N SER A 195 5.49 -4.15 8.24
CA SER A 195 5.63 -5.60 8.33
C SER A 195 6.60 -6.01 9.44
N ASP A 196 6.57 -7.30 9.82
CA ASP A 196 7.48 -7.89 10.81
C ASP A 196 8.96 -7.75 10.42
N ASP A 197 9.29 -7.97 9.16
CA ASP A 197 10.65 -7.80 8.64
C ASP A 197 11.09 -6.33 8.66
N GLU A 198 10.21 -5.42 8.23
CA GLU A 198 10.50 -4.00 8.20
C GLU A 198 10.70 -3.40 9.60
N ILE A 199 9.83 -3.73 10.56
CA ILE A 199 9.94 -3.20 11.91
C ILE A 199 11.21 -3.72 12.59
N THR A 200 11.55 -4.99 12.37
CA THR A 200 12.79 -5.59 12.87
C THR A 200 14.01 -4.94 12.25
N TRP A 201 14.02 -4.78 10.92
CA TRP A 201 15.11 -4.09 10.21
C TRP A 201 15.29 -2.64 10.67
N PHE A 202 14.17 -1.92 10.82
CA PHE A 202 14.22 -0.49 11.16
C PHE A 202 14.69 -0.25 12.60
N THR A 203 14.14 -1.01 13.57
CA THR A 203 14.38 -0.81 14.99
C THR A 203 15.55 -1.63 15.54
N GLY A 204 15.89 -2.75 14.91
CA GLY A 204 16.82 -3.75 15.45
C GLY A 204 16.20 -4.61 16.58
N GLU A 205 14.92 -4.43 16.90
CA GLU A 205 14.21 -5.12 17.97
C GLU A 205 13.40 -6.29 17.37
N THR A 206 13.48 -7.47 17.99
CA THR A 206 12.76 -8.68 17.56
C THR A 206 11.44 -8.88 18.31
N ASP A 207 11.24 -8.16 19.41
CA ASP A 207 9.97 -8.10 20.13
C ASP A 207 9.11 -7.01 19.49
N TYR A 208 8.08 -7.42 18.77
CA TYR A 208 7.24 -6.51 17.99
C TYR A 208 6.49 -5.49 18.87
N GLU A 209 6.11 -5.84 20.09
CA GLU A 209 5.47 -4.91 21.01
C GLU A 209 6.46 -3.81 21.44
N LYS A 210 7.65 -4.18 21.86
CA LYS A 210 8.70 -3.20 22.20
C LYS A 210 9.05 -2.33 21.01
N ALA A 211 9.19 -2.92 19.82
CA ALA A 211 9.47 -2.20 18.59
C ALA A 211 8.36 -1.18 18.27
N ALA A 212 7.09 -1.61 18.31
CA ALA A 212 5.94 -0.73 18.03
C ALA A 212 5.82 0.39 19.07
N ARG A 213 5.98 0.10 20.36
CA ARG A 213 5.98 1.11 21.42
C ARG A 213 7.10 2.13 21.27
N ARG A 214 8.28 1.67 20.85
CA ARG A 214 9.39 2.55 20.54
C ARG A 214 9.05 3.49 19.38
N LEU A 215 8.46 2.97 18.28
CA LEU A 215 8.03 3.80 17.16
C LEU A 215 6.95 4.81 17.56
N GLN A 216 5.95 4.39 18.35
CA GLN A 216 4.93 5.30 18.88
C GLN A 216 5.56 6.45 19.67
N SER A 217 6.50 6.15 20.58
CA SER A 217 7.14 7.15 21.43
C SER A 217 8.13 8.03 20.68
N GLU A 218 8.93 7.45 19.75
CA GLU A 218 10.00 8.19 19.04
C GLU A 218 9.42 9.13 17.96
N TYR A 219 8.30 8.72 17.32
CA TYR A 219 7.72 9.43 16.18
C TYR A 219 6.33 10.04 16.46
N ASP A 220 5.82 9.91 17.69
CA ASP A 220 4.49 10.40 18.09
C ASP A 220 3.36 9.81 17.22
N ILE A 221 3.41 8.48 16.98
CA ILE A 221 2.43 7.77 16.14
C ILE A 221 1.34 7.18 17.03
N PRO A 222 0.10 7.69 16.99
CA PRO A 222 -0.98 7.17 17.85
C PRO A 222 -1.41 5.76 17.49
N LEU A 223 -1.30 5.34 16.22
CA LEU A 223 -1.83 4.06 15.74
C LEU A 223 -0.82 3.33 14.86
N VAL A 224 -0.37 2.16 15.33
CA VAL A 224 0.60 1.30 14.63
C VAL A 224 -0.02 -0.08 14.42
N PHE A 225 0.03 -0.56 13.16
CA PHE A 225 -0.32 -1.92 12.76
C PHE A 225 0.93 -2.66 12.32
N VAL A 226 1.13 -3.87 12.85
CA VAL A 226 2.22 -4.77 12.44
C VAL A 226 1.61 -5.99 11.76
N SER A 227 1.89 -6.16 10.46
CA SER A 227 1.50 -7.35 9.71
C SER A 227 2.57 -8.43 9.86
N LEU A 228 2.16 -9.65 10.23
CA LEU A 228 3.04 -10.78 10.54
C LEU A 228 2.94 -11.91 9.50
N GLY A 229 2.47 -11.60 8.30
CA GLY A 229 2.25 -12.57 7.24
C GLY A 229 1.35 -13.72 7.69
N SER A 230 1.83 -14.96 7.60
CA SER A 230 1.09 -16.17 8.00
C SER A 230 0.90 -16.31 9.52
N LYS A 231 1.40 -15.37 10.32
CA LYS A 231 1.23 -15.34 11.79
C LYS A 231 0.15 -14.36 12.25
N GLY A 232 -0.52 -13.66 11.31
CA GLY A 232 -1.61 -12.73 11.61
C GLY A 232 -1.16 -11.28 11.69
N SER A 233 -1.66 -10.54 12.67
CA SER A 233 -1.37 -9.11 12.82
C SER A 233 -1.52 -8.60 14.23
N GLN A 234 -0.91 -7.45 14.50
CA GLN A 234 -0.98 -6.74 15.76
C GLN A 234 -1.36 -5.28 15.55
N ALA A 235 -2.04 -4.70 16.53
CA ALA A 235 -2.38 -3.28 16.58
C ALA A 235 -2.01 -2.67 17.92
N TYR A 236 -1.52 -1.44 17.91
CA TYR A 236 -1.09 -0.67 19.06
C TYR A 236 -1.70 0.73 19.00
N CYS A 237 -2.50 1.07 20.01
CA CYS A 237 -3.18 2.36 20.15
C CYS A 237 -3.10 2.81 21.63
N GLY A 238 -2.42 3.93 21.92
CA GLY A 238 -2.12 4.30 23.30
C GLY A 238 -1.49 3.12 24.05
N GLU A 239 -2.01 2.75 25.21
CA GLU A 239 -1.55 1.59 25.99
C GLU A 239 -2.13 0.25 25.50
N THR A 240 -3.11 0.30 24.60
CA THR A 240 -3.79 -0.90 24.12
C THR A 240 -2.94 -1.65 23.11
N ALA A 241 -2.80 -2.96 23.28
CA ALA A 241 -2.23 -3.89 22.32
C ALA A 241 -3.21 -5.03 22.02
N VAL A 242 -3.34 -5.39 20.75
CA VAL A 242 -4.20 -6.48 20.28
C VAL A 242 -3.44 -7.32 19.28
N THR A 243 -3.51 -8.65 19.43
CA THR A 243 -3.01 -9.63 18.46
C THR A 243 -4.19 -10.45 17.93
N VAL A 244 -4.20 -10.68 16.63
CA VAL A 244 -5.20 -11.52 15.96
C VAL A 244 -4.49 -12.54 15.06
N GLU A 245 -4.90 -13.79 15.21
CA GLU A 245 -4.41 -14.92 14.41
C GLU A 245 -4.76 -14.77 12.94
N PRO A 246 -3.98 -15.38 12.02
CA PRO A 246 -4.23 -15.30 10.59
C PRO A 246 -5.45 -16.11 10.17
N PHE A 247 -6.02 -15.76 9.01
CA PHE A 247 -6.87 -16.67 8.24
C PHE A 247 -5.99 -17.34 7.19
N LEU A 248 -5.71 -18.65 7.35
CA LEU A 248 -4.91 -19.40 6.38
C LEU A 248 -5.79 -20.00 5.30
N GLN A 249 -5.36 -19.91 4.04
CA GLN A 249 -6.03 -20.45 2.88
C GLN A 249 -5.21 -21.59 2.29
N GLU A 250 -5.84 -22.77 2.09
CA GLU A 250 -5.19 -23.91 1.42
C GLU A 250 -4.85 -23.61 -0.06
N GLY A 251 -5.60 -22.71 -0.68
CA GLY A 251 -5.44 -22.29 -2.07
C GLY A 251 -4.55 -21.08 -2.30
N THR A 252 -3.60 -20.76 -1.42
CA THR A 252 -2.69 -19.62 -1.62
C THR A 252 -1.87 -19.80 -2.90
N ILE A 253 -2.01 -18.84 -3.82
CA ILE A 253 -1.30 -18.79 -5.10
C ILE A 253 -0.13 -17.80 -5.01
N GLU A 254 -0.40 -16.59 -4.50
CA GLU A 254 0.59 -15.55 -4.33
C GLU A 254 0.22 -14.60 -3.19
N THR A 255 1.20 -13.84 -2.69
CA THR A 255 0.99 -12.91 -1.58
C THR A 255 0.98 -11.43 -2.01
N THR A 256 1.01 -11.18 -3.32
CA THR A 256 0.97 -9.80 -3.87
C THR A 256 -0.30 -9.10 -3.42
N GLY A 257 -0.16 -7.87 -2.92
CA GLY A 257 -1.28 -7.05 -2.49
C GLY A 257 -1.89 -7.42 -1.13
N ALA A 258 -1.43 -8.47 -0.42
CA ALA A 258 -2.00 -8.84 0.87
C ALA A 258 -1.82 -7.75 1.93
N GLY A 259 -0.63 -7.15 2.01
CA GLY A 259 -0.33 -6.00 2.89
C GLY A 259 -1.16 -4.76 2.53
N ASP A 260 -1.32 -4.50 1.23
CA ASP A 260 -2.09 -3.37 0.72
C ASP A 260 -3.59 -3.55 1.00
N THR A 261 -4.11 -4.78 0.81
CA THR A 261 -5.49 -5.17 1.14
C THR A 261 -5.76 -4.98 2.63
N PHE A 262 -4.83 -5.47 3.48
CA PHE A 262 -4.89 -5.25 4.93
C PHE A 262 -4.97 -3.76 5.25
N MET A 263 -4.06 -2.94 4.70
CA MET A 263 -4.04 -1.51 4.94
C MET A 263 -5.32 -0.81 4.47
N GLY A 264 -5.83 -1.15 3.28
CA GLY A 264 -7.10 -0.62 2.77
C GLY A 264 -8.26 -0.90 3.72
N CYS A 265 -8.35 -2.13 4.27
CA CYS A 265 -9.35 -2.50 5.27
C CYS A 265 -9.22 -1.70 6.56
N MET A 266 -7.99 -1.48 7.04
CA MET A 266 -7.75 -0.70 8.26
C MET A 266 -8.17 0.76 8.09
N LEU A 267 -7.82 1.38 6.96
CA LEU A 267 -8.24 2.76 6.65
C LEU A 267 -9.75 2.89 6.53
N HIS A 268 -10.43 1.94 5.88
CA HIS A 268 -11.90 1.89 5.82
C HIS A 268 -12.54 1.88 7.21
N GLN A 269 -12.03 1.03 8.10
CA GLN A 269 -12.56 0.93 9.46
C GLN A 269 -12.30 2.21 10.27
N ILE A 270 -11.12 2.83 10.14
CA ILE A 270 -10.80 4.11 10.77
C ILE A 270 -11.78 5.21 10.27
N LEU A 271 -12.07 5.24 8.97
CA LEU A 271 -13.04 6.18 8.40
C LEU A 271 -14.44 6.00 9.00
N LYS A 272 -14.85 4.76 9.27
CA LYS A 272 -16.12 4.43 9.93
C LYS A 272 -16.16 4.86 11.39
N GLN A 273 -15.08 4.60 12.14
CA GLN A 273 -14.98 5.01 13.55
C GLN A 273 -14.92 6.54 13.70
N GLY A 274 -14.28 7.23 12.75
CA GLY A 274 -14.15 8.69 12.77
C GLY A 274 -13.19 9.22 13.85
N THR A 275 -12.43 8.33 14.50
CA THR A 275 -11.46 8.63 15.55
C THR A 275 -10.27 7.68 15.47
N LEU A 276 -9.12 8.09 16.04
CA LEU A 276 -7.97 7.22 16.28
C LEU A 276 -7.90 6.72 17.73
N ASP A 277 -8.79 7.17 18.61
CA ASP A 277 -8.94 6.64 19.97
C ASP A 277 -9.85 5.41 19.90
N LEU A 278 -9.24 4.23 19.80
CA LEU A 278 -9.89 2.95 19.51
C LEU A 278 -9.85 2.03 20.72
N ALA A 279 -11.01 1.51 21.11
CA ALA A 279 -11.09 0.52 22.16
C ALA A 279 -10.47 -0.83 21.71
N LYS A 280 -10.12 -1.66 22.66
CA LYS A 280 -9.52 -2.99 22.41
C LYS A 280 -10.38 -3.86 21.50
N GLU A 281 -11.69 -3.82 21.67
CA GLU A 281 -12.63 -4.61 20.87
C GLU A 281 -12.72 -4.09 19.43
N ASP A 282 -12.76 -2.76 19.25
CA ASP A 282 -12.73 -2.14 17.92
C ASP A 282 -11.48 -2.57 17.15
N LEU A 283 -10.30 -2.49 17.78
CA LEU A 283 -9.04 -2.92 17.17
C LEU A 283 -9.06 -4.41 16.79
N ARG A 284 -9.65 -5.28 17.67
CA ARG A 284 -9.78 -6.70 17.37
C ARG A 284 -10.67 -6.96 16.17
N GLU A 285 -11.84 -6.34 16.11
CA GLU A 285 -12.75 -6.48 14.98
C GLU A 285 -12.13 -5.98 13.67
N MET A 286 -11.43 -4.85 13.71
CA MET A 286 -10.70 -4.29 12.58
C MET A 286 -9.62 -5.27 12.06
N LEU A 287 -8.79 -5.83 12.96
CA LEU A 287 -7.75 -6.79 12.59
C LEU A 287 -8.34 -8.08 12.03
N VAL A 288 -9.43 -8.60 12.61
CA VAL A 288 -10.13 -9.80 12.11
C VAL A 288 -10.59 -9.59 10.67
N PHE A 289 -11.22 -8.44 10.40
CA PHE A 289 -11.70 -8.11 9.06
C PHE A 289 -10.55 -7.96 8.06
N ALA A 290 -9.48 -7.26 8.45
CA ALA A 290 -8.31 -7.04 7.59
C ALA A 290 -7.53 -8.33 7.33
N ASN A 291 -7.34 -9.20 8.34
CA ASN A 291 -6.69 -10.50 8.17
C ASN A 291 -7.49 -11.42 7.24
N ALA A 292 -8.82 -11.44 7.36
CA ALA A 292 -9.68 -12.23 6.47
C ALA A 292 -9.57 -11.73 5.02
N ALA A 293 -9.63 -10.42 4.79
CA ALA A 293 -9.47 -9.83 3.47
C ALA A 293 -8.09 -10.12 2.87
N ALA A 294 -7.02 -9.90 3.66
CA ALA A 294 -5.65 -10.16 3.25
C ALA A 294 -5.39 -11.65 2.92
N SER A 295 -6.10 -12.58 3.57
CA SER A 295 -6.00 -14.00 3.22
C SER A 295 -6.70 -14.33 1.90
N LEU A 296 -7.88 -13.74 1.64
CA LEU A 296 -8.64 -13.99 0.41
C LEU A 296 -7.90 -13.54 -0.85
N ILE A 297 -7.23 -12.39 -0.81
CA ILE A 297 -6.47 -11.89 -1.97
C ILE A 297 -5.36 -12.88 -2.37
N THR A 298 -4.76 -13.62 -1.42
CA THR A 298 -3.68 -14.57 -1.73
C THR A 298 -4.12 -15.76 -2.57
N THR A 299 -5.41 -16.00 -2.70
CA THR A 299 -5.97 -17.07 -3.56
C THR A 299 -6.20 -16.62 -5.01
N LYS A 300 -5.88 -15.38 -5.33
CA LYS A 300 -6.09 -14.78 -6.66
C LYS A 300 -4.76 -14.28 -7.24
N LYS A 301 -4.63 -14.24 -8.56
CA LYS A 301 -3.48 -13.64 -9.24
C LYS A 301 -3.70 -12.14 -9.44
N GLY A 302 -2.64 -11.36 -9.22
CA GLY A 302 -2.69 -9.91 -9.28
C GLY A 302 -3.27 -9.29 -8.01
N ALA A 303 -3.47 -7.98 -8.00
CA ALA A 303 -3.98 -7.26 -6.83
C ALA A 303 -5.13 -6.30 -7.18
N LEU A 304 -4.86 -5.24 -7.92
CA LEU A 304 -5.75 -4.11 -8.13
C LEU A 304 -7.18 -4.49 -8.58
N ARG A 305 -7.32 -5.47 -9.48
CA ARG A 305 -8.60 -5.90 -10.07
C ARG A 305 -9.29 -7.04 -9.34
N VAL A 306 -8.65 -7.64 -8.35
CA VAL A 306 -9.13 -8.89 -7.71
C VAL A 306 -9.33 -8.76 -6.21
N MET A 307 -9.49 -7.53 -5.72
CA MET A 307 -9.76 -7.27 -4.31
C MET A 307 -10.98 -8.05 -3.82
N PRO A 308 -10.93 -8.64 -2.61
CA PRO A 308 -12.04 -9.39 -2.05
C PRO A 308 -13.26 -8.49 -1.80
N LYS A 309 -14.43 -9.02 -2.05
CA LYS A 309 -15.69 -8.30 -1.81
C LYS A 309 -16.09 -8.36 -0.33
N PRO A 310 -16.81 -7.36 0.18
CA PRO A 310 -17.30 -7.35 1.57
C PRO A 310 -18.02 -8.62 2.00
N GLU A 311 -18.79 -9.23 1.07
CA GLU A 311 -19.56 -10.46 1.33
C GLU A 311 -18.63 -11.67 1.48
N GLU A 312 -17.58 -11.78 0.66
CA GLU A 312 -16.57 -12.85 0.75
C GLU A 312 -15.84 -12.79 2.10
N ILE A 313 -15.46 -11.57 2.53
CA ILE A 313 -14.78 -11.34 3.81
C ILE A 313 -15.67 -11.75 5.00
N LYS A 314 -16.94 -11.30 4.98
CA LYS A 314 -17.90 -11.64 6.05
C LYS A 314 -18.21 -13.13 6.11
N ALA A 315 -18.33 -13.80 4.95
CA ALA A 315 -18.55 -15.24 4.87
C ALA A 315 -17.38 -16.00 5.52
N LEU A 316 -16.14 -15.67 5.15
CA LEU A 316 -14.94 -16.28 5.73
C LEU A 316 -14.84 -16.09 7.26
N ILE A 317 -15.20 -14.90 7.77
CA ILE A 317 -15.22 -14.64 9.22
C ILE A 317 -16.29 -15.48 9.90
N ALA A 318 -17.47 -15.65 9.28
CA ALA A 318 -18.57 -16.43 9.86
C ALA A 318 -18.25 -17.94 9.93
N GLU A 319 -17.53 -18.49 8.96
CA GLU A 319 -17.09 -19.89 8.93
C GLU A 319 -16.11 -20.25 10.06
N ARG A 320 -15.41 -19.26 10.61
CA ARG A 320 -14.42 -19.45 11.68
C ARG A 320 -15.00 -19.28 13.10
N ARG A 321 -16.21 -18.77 13.23
CA ARG A 321 -16.91 -18.61 14.51
C ARG A 321 -17.64 -19.89 14.90
#